data_d04158706b9f9f6c8b7a11f56dd44ec8
#
_entry.id   d04158706b9f9f6c8b7a11f56dd44ec8
#
_cell.length_a   1.000
_cell.length_b   1.000
_cell.length_c   1.000
_cell.angle_alpha   90.00
_cell.angle_beta   90.00
_cell.angle_gamma   90.00
#
_symmetry.space_group_name_H-M   'P 1'
#
loop_
_entity.id
_entity.type
_entity.pdbx_description
1 polymer ?
#
loop_
_entity_poly.entity_id
_entity_poly.type
_entity_poly.pdbx_seq_one_letter_code
_entity_poly.pdbx_strand_id
1 'polypeptide(L)'
;MQFYTHTLPSGAALVGYLRDETTEMPAFNIRPAILILPGGGYAWCSSREADPVAMQFLQAGYNVFILTYTCRKDDTQPPLRWQPLIDAAGAILHIRRNAAKFRVAPFKVAVCGFSAGGHLAASTAILWDAEPVQKALGIHAEEARPDAVVLGYPVITSGIMTHGGSIKNLCGDDAELKATMSLENQIRGDLPPFFIWHTVEDGSVPVQNSLLLASALTEHKVPFELHLFNHDGHGTSTCTREVNTPNAHNRAWVGLCTDWLADLFNYHL
;
A
#
# COMPACT_ATOMS: atom_id res chain seq x y z
N MET A 1 21.09 -9.04 9.04
CA MET A 1 20.02 -8.53 8.16
C MET A 1 20.39 -8.86 6.73
N GLN A 2 19.43 -9.40 5.95
CA GLN A 2 19.63 -9.80 4.57
C GLN A 2 18.95 -8.79 3.64
N PHE A 3 19.62 -8.49 2.54
CA PHE A 3 19.05 -7.70 1.45
C PHE A 3 18.63 -8.66 0.33
N TYR A 4 17.38 -8.57 -0.09
CA TYR A 4 16.78 -9.42 -1.10
C TYR A 4 16.32 -8.61 -2.30
N THR A 5 16.54 -9.12 -3.50
CA THR A 5 16.04 -8.51 -4.73
C THR A 5 15.38 -9.57 -5.61
N HIS A 6 14.31 -9.17 -6.27
CA HIS A 6 13.59 -10.00 -7.24
C HIS A 6 12.96 -9.12 -8.31
N THR A 7 12.94 -9.60 -9.54
CA THR A 7 12.24 -8.93 -10.63
C THR A 7 11.03 -9.76 -11.02
N LEU A 8 9.85 -9.14 -10.97
CA LEU A 8 8.61 -9.76 -11.41
C LEU A 8 8.57 -9.92 -12.94
N PRO A 9 7.70 -10.77 -13.49
CA PRO A 9 7.60 -11.00 -14.95
C PRO A 9 7.36 -9.72 -15.77
N SER A 10 6.71 -8.71 -15.19
CA SER A 10 6.50 -7.38 -15.79
C SER A 10 7.74 -6.49 -15.87
N GLY A 11 8.81 -6.85 -15.17
CA GLY A 11 9.99 -6.01 -14.95
C GLY A 11 9.91 -5.16 -13.67
N ALA A 12 8.81 -5.20 -12.92
CA ALA A 12 8.70 -4.53 -11.62
C ALA A 12 9.71 -5.11 -10.63
N ALA A 13 10.37 -4.23 -9.85
CA ALA A 13 11.45 -4.62 -8.95
C ALA A 13 10.97 -4.69 -7.49
N LEU A 14 11.18 -5.84 -6.86
CA LEU A 14 10.89 -6.08 -5.44
C LEU A 14 12.21 -6.12 -4.67
N VAL A 15 12.34 -5.25 -3.67
CA VAL A 15 13.46 -5.22 -2.73
C VAL A 15 12.97 -5.62 -1.35
N GLY A 16 13.72 -6.46 -0.63
CA GLY A 16 13.37 -6.91 0.72
C GLY A 16 14.48 -6.66 1.74
N TYR A 17 14.11 -6.14 2.91
CA TYR A 17 14.91 -6.02 4.12
C TYR A 17 14.45 -7.09 5.11
N LEU A 18 15.24 -8.15 5.26
CA LEU A 18 14.87 -9.33 6.03
C LEU A 18 15.74 -9.45 7.29
N ARG A 19 15.10 -9.66 8.44
CA ARG A 19 15.82 -9.95 9.69
C ARG A 19 16.44 -11.34 9.66
N ASP A 20 17.65 -11.47 10.20
CA ASP A 20 18.28 -12.78 10.38
C ASP A 20 17.61 -13.59 11.49
N GLU A 21 17.73 -14.88 11.40
CA GLU A 21 17.41 -15.80 12.51
C GLU A 21 18.42 -15.66 13.65
N THR A 22 17.96 -15.82 14.86
CA THR A 22 18.80 -15.78 16.07
C THR A 22 18.32 -16.76 17.12
N THR A 23 19.28 -17.40 17.78
CA THR A 23 19.00 -18.32 18.91
C THR A 23 18.65 -17.58 20.19
N GLU A 24 19.04 -16.30 20.30
CA GLU A 24 18.79 -15.47 21.49
C GLU A 24 17.36 -14.94 21.57
N MET A 25 16.68 -14.80 20.43
CA MET A 25 15.32 -14.27 20.34
C MET A 25 14.41 -15.17 19.49
N PRO A 26 14.25 -16.45 19.85
CA PRO A 26 13.59 -17.45 18.99
C PRO A 26 12.12 -17.12 18.70
N ALA A 27 11.42 -16.42 19.59
CA ALA A 27 10.03 -16.03 19.43
C ALA A 27 9.83 -15.03 18.26
N PHE A 28 10.90 -14.32 17.84
CA PHE A 28 10.87 -13.32 16.80
C PHE A 28 11.54 -13.76 15.49
N ASN A 29 11.78 -15.05 15.30
CA ASN A 29 12.34 -15.57 14.06
C ASN A 29 11.32 -15.62 12.92
N ILE A 30 10.04 -15.79 13.23
CA ILE A 30 8.94 -15.64 12.25
C ILE A 30 8.25 -14.29 12.50
N ARG A 31 8.15 -13.46 11.48
CA ARG A 31 7.71 -12.06 11.57
C ARG A 31 6.56 -11.76 10.62
N PRO A 32 5.71 -10.79 10.91
CA PRO A 32 4.83 -10.25 9.89
C PRO A 32 5.66 -9.58 8.79
N ALA A 33 5.05 -9.43 7.62
CA ALA A 33 5.63 -8.69 6.49
C ALA A 33 4.80 -7.46 6.15
N ILE A 34 5.44 -6.46 5.57
CA ILE A 34 4.77 -5.31 4.98
C ILE A 34 5.36 -5.03 3.60
N LEU A 35 4.47 -4.86 2.60
CA LEU A 35 4.81 -4.45 1.25
C LEU A 35 4.54 -2.97 1.09
N ILE A 36 5.55 -2.17 0.78
CA ILE A 36 5.48 -0.73 0.59
C ILE A 36 5.30 -0.42 -0.90
N LEU A 37 4.30 0.40 -1.20
CA LEU A 37 3.93 0.89 -2.52
C LEU A 37 4.04 2.42 -2.54
N PRO A 38 5.19 2.99 -2.99
CA PRO A 38 5.39 4.42 -3.02
C PRO A 38 4.40 5.13 -3.94
N GLY A 39 4.11 6.42 -3.67
CA GLY A 39 3.36 7.28 -4.56
C GLY A 39 4.18 7.75 -5.76
N GLY A 40 3.62 8.75 -6.48
CA GLY A 40 4.24 9.33 -7.68
C GLY A 40 3.28 9.37 -8.87
N GLY A 41 1.96 9.41 -8.63
CA GLY A 41 0.94 9.62 -9.66
C GLY A 41 0.86 8.51 -10.71
N TYR A 42 1.36 7.32 -10.44
CA TYR A 42 1.59 6.25 -11.41
C TYR A 42 2.58 6.62 -12.54
N ALA A 43 3.33 7.73 -12.38
CA ALA A 43 4.36 8.16 -13.31
C ALA A 43 5.77 7.74 -12.87
N TRP A 44 5.98 7.64 -11.56
CA TRP A 44 7.22 7.15 -10.92
C TRP A 44 6.92 6.57 -9.54
N CYS A 45 7.94 5.96 -8.88
CA CYS A 45 7.88 5.58 -7.48
C CYS A 45 8.73 6.55 -6.65
N SER A 46 8.11 7.22 -5.66
CA SER A 46 8.73 8.23 -4.82
C SER A 46 9.72 7.61 -3.82
N SER A 47 10.99 7.98 -3.89
CA SER A 47 12.01 7.50 -2.94
C SER A 47 11.73 7.95 -1.49
N ARG A 48 11.03 9.07 -1.29
CA ARG A 48 10.63 9.54 0.06
C ARG A 48 9.65 8.61 0.75
N GLU A 49 8.90 7.84 -0.01
CA GLU A 49 7.86 6.90 0.46
C GLU A 49 8.33 5.43 0.34
N ALA A 50 9.61 5.22 0.09
CA ALA A 50 10.27 3.92 -0.01
C ALA A 50 11.10 3.60 1.25
N ASP A 51 12.43 3.76 1.18
CA ASP A 51 13.35 3.43 2.27
C ASP A 51 13.04 4.15 3.61
N PRO A 52 12.72 5.45 3.65
CA PRO A 52 12.40 6.11 4.93
C PRO A 52 11.22 5.46 5.65
N VAL A 53 10.21 5.01 4.91
CA VAL A 53 9.05 4.29 5.47
C VAL A 53 9.45 2.86 5.86
N ALA A 54 10.22 2.18 5.01
CA ALA A 54 10.70 0.82 5.27
C ALA A 54 11.45 0.72 6.61
N MET A 55 12.28 1.71 6.93
CA MET A 55 13.04 1.74 8.18
C MET A 55 12.13 1.85 9.42
N GLN A 56 10.97 2.52 9.34
CA GLN A 56 10.03 2.59 10.47
C GLN A 56 9.45 1.19 10.77
N PHE A 57 8.98 0.47 9.75
CA PHE A 57 8.43 -0.87 9.94
C PHE A 57 9.49 -1.92 10.26
N LEU A 58 10.71 -1.77 9.74
CA LEU A 58 11.83 -2.62 10.11
C LEU A 58 12.17 -2.45 11.60
N GLN A 59 12.12 -1.22 12.14
CA GLN A 59 12.28 -0.93 13.56
C GLN A 59 11.16 -1.58 14.39
N ALA A 60 9.93 -1.57 13.90
CA ALA A 60 8.78 -2.24 14.51
C ALA A 60 8.80 -3.78 14.36
N GLY A 61 9.90 -4.36 13.83
CA GLY A 61 10.13 -5.81 13.80
C GLY A 61 9.63 -6.54 12.57
N TYR A 62 9.11 -5.87 11.58
CA TYR A 62 8.62 -6.46 10.33
C TYR A 62 9.76 -6.91 9.41
N ASN A 63 9.52 -7.90 8.58
CA ASN A 63 10.23 -8.07 7.33
C ASN A 63 9.58 -7.15 6.29
N VAL A 64 10.37 -6.29 5.64
CA VAL A 64 9.85 -5.19 4.83
C VAL A 64 10.21 -5.41 3.37
N PHE A 65 9.24 -5.19 2.49
CA PHE A 65 9.42 -5.24 1.05
C PHE A 65 9.00 -3.92 0.43
N ILE A 66 9.71 -3.47 -0.60
CA ILE A 66 9.40 -2.27 -1.39
C ILE A 66 9.23 -2.71 -2.83
N LEU A 67 8.13 -2.32 -3.46
CA LEU A 67 7.88 -2.58 -4.87
C LEU A 67 8.03 -1.30 -5.69
N THR A 68 8.95 -1.33 -6.65
CA THR A 68 8.97 -0.39 -7.75
C THR A 68 8.11 -0.97 -8.87
N TYR A 69 6.81 -0.64 -8.84
CA TYR A 69 5.81 -1.16 -9.76
C TYR A 69 5.85 -0.45 -11.12
N THR A 70 5.19 -0.99 -12.12
CA THR A 70 5.11 -0.42 -13.46
C THR A 70 4.47 0.97 -13.44
N CYS A 71 5.17 1.95 -14.01
CA CYS A 71 4.77 3.35 -14.10
C CYS A 71 4.74 3.83 -15.55
N ARG A 72 3.85 4.80 -15.82
CA ARG A 72 3.72 5.47 -17.12
C ARG A 72 4.58 6.72 -17.13
N LYS A 73 5.74 6.66 -17.78
CA LYS A 73 6.74 7.74 -17.74
C LYS A 73 6.33 8.99 -18.50
N ASP A 74 5.53 8.84 -19.56
CA ASP A 74 5.08 9.93 -20.41
C ASP A 74 3.81 9.57 -21.21
N ASP A 75 3.25 10.55 -21.88
CA ASP A 75 2.00 10.41 -22.66
C ASP A 75 2.15 9.62 -23.97
N THR A 76 3.36 9.23 -24.36
CA THR A 76 3.59 8.34 -25.53
C THR A 76 3.31 6.88 -25.19
N GLN A 77 3.35 6.52 -23.92
CA GLN A 77 3.02 5.19 -23.44
C GLN A 77 1.51 5.03 -23.24
N PRO A 78 0.97 3.83 -23.48
CA PRO A 78 -0.45 3.58 -23.20
C PRO A 78 -0.74 3.68 -21.70
N PRO A 79 -2.02 3.87 -21.31
CA PRO A 79 -2.44 3.78 -19.91
C PRO A 79 -2.08 2.41 -19.30
N LEU A 80 -1.73 2.41 -18.02
CA LEU A 80 -1.22 1.22 -17.31
C LEU A 80 -2.28 0.14 -17.09
N ARG A 81 -3.55 0.55 -17.00
CA ARG A 81 -4.69 -0.33 -16.75
C ARG A 81 -4.47 -1.18 -15.48
N TRP A 82 -4.53 -2.47 -15.59
CA TRP A 82 -4.39 -3.44 -14.49
C TRP A 82 -2.93 -3.74 -14.10
N GLN A 83 -1.94 -3.28 -14.88
CA GLN A 83 -0.55 -3.72 -14.69
C GLN A 83 0.02 -3.41 -13.30
N PRO A 84 -0.14 -2.20 -12.72
CA PRO A 84 0.36 -1.95 -11.36
C PRO A 84 -0.29 -2.86 -10.32
N LEU A 85 -1.58 -3.15 -10.46
CA LEU A 85 -2.28 -4.06 -9.55
C LEU A 85 -1.78 -5.50 -9.70
N ILE A 86 -1.53 -5.97 -10.92
CA ILE A 86 -0.91 -7.28 -11.18
C ILE A 86 0.47 -7.36 -10.54
N ASP A 87 1.28 -6.29 -10.63
CA ASP A 87 2.60 -6.24 -10.00
C ASP A 87 2.50 -6.34 -8.48
N ALA A 88 1.63 -5.55 -7.86
CA ALA A 88 1.47 -5.52 -6.41
C ALA A 88 0.90 -6.84 -5.86
N ALA A 89 -0.13 -7.37 -6.50
CA ALA A 89 -0.70 -8.68 -6.17
C ALA A 89 0.33 -9.81 -6.38
N GLY A 90 1.12 -9.74 -7.46
CA GLY A 90 2.23 -10.67 -7.73
C GLY A 90 3.33 -10.60 -6.67
N ALA A 91 3.63 -9.41 -6.13
CA ALA A 91 4.59 -9.25 -5.04
C ALA A 91 4.06 -9.88 -3.73
N ILE A 92 2.79 -9.67 -3.37
CA ILE A 92 2.15 -10.32 -2.20
C ILE A 92 2.21 -11.84 -2.35
N LEU A 93 1.83 -12.35 -3.51
CA LEU A 93 1.88 -13.78 -3.83
C LEU A 93 3.30 -14.34 -3.71
N HIS A 94 4.29 -13.61 -4.23
CA HIS A 94 5.71 -13.98 -4.12
C HIS A 94 6.18 -14.04 -2.68
N ILE A 95 5.81 -13.06 -1.84
CA ILE A 95 6.13 -13.05 -0.40
C ILE A 95 5.53 -14.25 0.29
N ARG A 96 4.26 -14.56 0.06
CA ARG A 96 3.56 -15.70 0.68
C ARG A 96 4.12 -17.04 0.24
N ARG A 97 4.36 -17.25 -1.04
CA ARG A 97 4.93 -18.50 -1.57
C ARG A 97 6.36 -18.75 -1.09
N ASN A 98 7.07 -17.71 -0.70
CA ASN A 98 8.41 -17.79 -0.13
C ASN A 98 8.45 -17.52 1.38
N ALA A 99 7.32 -17.60 2.08
CA ALA A 99 7.19 -17.21 3.48
C ALA A 99 8.21 -17.93 4.40
N ALA A 100 8.43 -19.22 4.22
CA ALA A 100 9.44 -19.99 4.96
C ALA A 100 10.86 -19.46 4.72
N LYS A 101 11.23 -19.18 3.46
CA LYS A 101 12.54 -18.61 3.09
C LYS A 101 12.74 -17.22 3.70
N PHE A 102 11.71 -16.40 3.71
CA PHE A 102 11.75 -15.03 4.23
C PHE A 102 11.48 -14.96 5.73
N ARG A 103 11.16 -16.07 6.37
CA ARG A 103 10.73 -16.14 7.79
C ARG A 103 9.55 -15.19 8.05
N VAL A 104 8.58 -15.22 7.16
CA VAL A 104 7.35 -14.43 7.22
C VAL A 104 6.20 -15.31 7.70
N ALA A 105 5.35 -14.78 8.56
CA ALA A 105 4.07 -15.39 8.88
C ALA A 105 3.11 -15.19 7.68
N PRO A 106 2.70 -16.24 6.96
CA PRO A 106 2.04 -16.11 5.65
C PRO A 106 0.67 -15.43 5.70
N PHE A 107 0.03 -15.38 6.88
CA PHE A 107 -1.26 -14.72 7.13
C PHE A 107 -1.11 -13.41 7.92
N LYS A 108 0.09 -12.81 7.90
CA LYS A 108 0.40 -11.50 8.49
C LYS A 108 1.20 -10.67 7.48
N VAL A 109 0.61 -10.46 6.29
CA VAL A 109 1.20 -9.67 5.20
C VAL A 109 0.36 -8.42 5.00
N ALA A 110 0.85 -7.29 5.48
CA ALA A 110 0.24 -5.98 5.26
C ALA A 110 0.73 -5.35 3.95
N VAL A 111 -0.08 -4.45 3.39
CA VAL A 111 0.33 -3.54 2.32
C VAL A 111 0.26 -2.10 2.84
N CYS A 112 1.27 -1.28 2.52
CA CYS A 112 1.33 0.13 2.88
C CYS A 112 1.55 0.96 1.62
N GLY A 113 0.65 1.91 1.33
CA GLY A 113 0.79 2.74 0.14
C GLY A 113 0.48 4.20 0.38
N PHE A 114 1.07 5.06 -0.46
CA PHE A 114 0.99 6.52 -0.35
C PHE A 114 0.48 7.14 -1.65
N SER A 115 -0.42 8.12 -1.59
CA SER A 115 -0.88 8.83 -2.78
C SER A 115 -1.44 7.85 -3.84
N ALA A 116 -0.90 7.83 -5.05
CA ALA A 116 -1.20 6.82 -6.08
C ALA A 116 -0.83 5.39 -5.65
N GLY A 117 0.26 5.23 -4.87
CA GLY A 117 0.60 3.95 -4.23
C GLY A 117 -0.42 3.55 -3.16
N GLY A 118 -1.07 4.52 -2.52
CA GLY A 118 -2.22 4.29 -1.63
C GLY A 118 -3.43 3.76 -2.39
N HIS A 119 -3.71 4.31 -3.57
CA HIS A 119 -4.71 3.75 -4.48
C HIS A 119 -4.37 2.30 -4.84
N LEU A 120 -3.11 2.04 -5.20
CA LEU A 120 -2.65 0.71 -5.54
C LEU A 120 -2.78 -0.26 -4.35
N ALA A 121 -2.40 0.17 -3.14
CA ALA A 121 -2.54 -0.63 -1.92
C ALA A 121 -4.01 -0.97 -1.62
N ALA A 122 -4.90 0.02 -1.68
CA ALA A 122 -6.34 -0.21 -1.54
C ALA A 122 -6.88 -1.16 -2.63
N SER A 123 -6.42 -1.01 -3.89
CA SER A 123 -6.81 -1.89 -4.99
C SER A 123 -6.42 -3.34 -4.76
N THR A 124 -5.26 -3.64 -4.12
CA THR A 124 -4.86 -5.03 -3.82
C THR A 124 -5.80 -5.72 -2.85
N ALA A 125 -6.47 -4.96 -1.99
CA ALA A 125 -7.43 -5.49 -1.04
C ALA A 125 -8.86 -5.54 -1.60
N ILE A 126 -9.24 -4.54 -2.40
CA ILE A 126 -10.62 -4.36 -2.86
C ILE A 126 -10.88 -5.15 -4.15
N LEU A 127 -9.89 -5.21 -5.05
CA LEU A 127 -9.99 -5.82 -6.38
C LEU A 127 -9.12 -7.09 -6.51
N TRP A 128 -8.82 -7.76 -5.38
CA TRP A 128 -7.95 -8.94 -5.35
C TRP A 128 -8.46 -10.11 -6.23
N ASP A 129 -9.77 -10.21 -6.40
CA ASP A 129 -10.47 -11.24 -7.18
C ASP A 129 -10.85 -10.79 -8.61
N ALA A 130 -10.41 -9.60 -9.04
CA ALA A 130 -10.65 -9.14 -10.39
C ALA A 130 -10.07 -10.12 -11.43
N GLU A 131 -10.90 -10.47 -12.42
CA GLU A 131 -10.54 -11.46 -13.46
C GLU A 131 -9.18 -11.18 -14.12
N PRO A 132 -8.83 -9.92 -14.51
CA PRO A 132 -7.53 -9.63 -15.10
C PRO A 132 -6.34 -9.96 -14.19
N VAL A 133 -6.50 -9.77 -12.86
CA VAL A 133 -5.45 -10.07 -11.87
C VAL A 133 -5.30 -11.57 -11.70
N GLN A 134 -6.40 -12.29 -11.46
CA GLN A 134 -6.38 -13.73 -11.25
C GLN A 134 -5.85 -14.48 -12.47
N LYS A 135 -6.28 -14.10 -13.66
CA LYS A 135 -5.81 -14.67 -14.92
C LYS A 135 -4.32 -14.44 -15.15
N ALA A 136 -3.84 -13.20 -14.91
CA ALA A 136 -2.43 -12.86 -15.10
C ALA A 136 -1.50 -13.63 -14.13
N LEU A 137 -1.96 -13.87 -12.89
CA LEU A 137 -1.19 -14.56 -11.86
C LEU A 137 -1.43 -16.09 -11.83
N GLY A 138 -2.41 -16.59 -12.57
CA GLY A 138 -2.78 -18.02 -12.56
C GLY A 138 -3.28 -18.49 -11.20
N ILE A 139 -4.07 -17.65 -10.49
CA ILE A 139 -4.63 -17.94 -9.19
C ILE A 139 -6.16 -17.91 -9.21
N HIS A 140 -6.80 -18.60 -8.26
CA HIS A 140 -8.26 -18.69 -8.13
C HIS A 140 -8.76 -18.44 -6.71
N ALA A 141 -7.89 -17.97 -5.82
CA ALA A 141 -8.17 -17.79 -4.39
C ALA A 141 -7.53 -16.51 -3.85
N GLU A 142 -7.73 -16.24 -2.56
CA GLU A 142 -7.26 -15.07 -1.84
C GLU A 142 -5.72 -14.99 -1.65
N GLU A 143 -4.95 -15.79 -2.40
CA GLU A 143 -3.50 -15.90 -2.24
C GLU A 143 -2.77 -14.55 -2.35
N ALA A 144 -3.28 -13.63 -3.17
CA ALA A 144 -2.71 -12.30 -3.39
C ALA A 144 -3.42 -11.19 -2.60
N ARG A 145 -4.46 -11.50 -1.79
CA ARG A 145 -5.16 -10.51 -0.94
C ARG A 145 -4.31 -10.20 0.29
N PRO A 146 -4.00 -8.93 0.63
CA PRO A 146 -3.28 -8.60 1.87
C PRO A 146 -4.15 -8.88 3.11
N ASP A 147 -3.51 -9.02 4.28
CA ASP A 147 -4.19 -9.25 5.56
C ASP A 147 -4.50 -7.94 6.30
N ALA A 148 -3.88 -6.83 5.90
CA ALA A 148 -4.12 -5.47 6.40
C ALA A 148 -3.69 -4.43 5.36
N VAL A 149 -4.32 -3.26 5.39
CA VAL A 149 -4.05 -2.15 4.45
C VAL A 149 -3.72 -0.88 5.23
N VAL A 150 -2.59 -0.24 4.92
CA VAL A 150 -2.16 1.05 5.47
C VAL A 150 -2.11 2.07 4.34
N LEU A 151 -2.80 3.18 4.50
CA LEU A 151 -2.96 4.21 3.48
C LEU A 151 -2.52 5.58 4.00
N GLY A 152 -1.54 6.18 3.33
CA GLY A 152 -1.15 7.58 3.55
C GLY A 152 -1.69 8.46 2.43
N TYR A 153 -2.53 9.44 2.77
CA TYR A 153 -3.12 10.41 1.82
C TYR A 153 -3.47 9.80 0.45
N PRO A 154 -4.26 8.70 0.44
CA PRO A 154 -4.46 7.90 -0.76
C PRO A 154 -5.33 8.61 -1.82
N VAL A 155 -5.04 8.39 -3.09
CA VAL A 155 -6.04 8.55 -4.14
C VAL A 155 -7.05 7.41 -3.99
N ILE A 156 -8.34 7.68 -4.07
CA ILE A 156 -9.43 6.70 -3.93
C ILE A 156 -10.44 6.81 -5.06
N THR A 157 -10.97 8.02 -5.28
CA THR A 157 -12.02 8.25 -6.28
C THR A 157 -11.46 8.62 -7.65
N SER A 158 -12.17 8.23 -8.70
CA SER A 158 -12.00 8.74 -10.06
C SER A 158 -12.95 9.91 -10.38
N GLY A 159 -13.79 10.32 -9.41
CA GLY A 159 -14.82 11.37 -9.55
C GLY A 159 -14.28 12.79 -9.39
N ILE A 160 -15.12 13.72 -8.91
CA ILE A 160 -14.83 15.17 -8.84
C ILE A 160 -13.58 15.48 -7.98
N MET A 161 -13.34 14.74 -6.89
CA MET A 161 -12.22 14.94 -5.97
C MET A 161 -11.00 14.10 -6.33
N THR A 162 -10.90 13.64 -7.57
CA THR A 162 -9.81 12.78 -8.04
C THR A 162 -8.48 13.53 -8.14
N HIS A 163 -7.37 12.82 -7.97
CA HIS A 163 -6.08 13.24 -8.51
C HIS A 163 -6.01 12.87 -10.00
N GLY A 164 -6.39 13.80 -10.89
CA GLY A 164 -6.58 13.56 -12.32
C GLY A 164 -5.37 12.93 -13.03
N GLY A 165 -4.14 13.31 -12.64
CA GLY A 165 -2.92 12.75 -13.21
C GLY A 165 -2.77 11.24 -12.93
N SER A 166 -3.07 10.80 -11.72
CA SER A 166 -3.04 9.37 -11.37
C SER A 166 -4.04 8.56 -12.19
N ILE A 167 -5.28 9.04 -12.27
CA ILE A 167 -6.34 8.32 -13.00
C ILE A 167 -6.09 8.35 -14.52
N LYS A 168 -5.55 9.46 -15.05
CA LYS A 168 -5.13 9.52 -16.47
C LYS A 168 -4.03 8.49 -16.77
N ASN A 169 -3.01 8.36 -15.92
CA ASN A 169 -1.91 7.41 -16.12
C ASN A 169 -2.40 5.96 -16.00
N LEU A 170 -3.32 5.69 -15.08
CA LEU A 170 -3.85 4.36 -14.84
C LEU A 170 -4.89 3.95 -15.90
N CYS A 171 -5.91 4.78 -16.12
CA CYS A 171 -7.11 4.42 -16.89
C CYS A 171 -7.15 5.05 -18.28
N GLY A 172 -6.40 6.13 -18.55
CA GLY A 172 -6.58 6.91 -19.77
C GLY A 172 -7.98 7.50 -19.84
N ASP A 173 -8.64 7.32 -20.99
CA ASP A 173 -10.01 7.78 -21.25
C ASP A 173 -11.08 6.67 -21.10
N ASP A 174 -10.69 5.47 -20.66
CA ASP A 174 -11.58 4.33 -20.46
C ASP A 174 -12.53 4.60 -19.27
N ALA A 175 -13.79 4.91 -19.57
CA ALA A 175 -14.80 5.28 -18.59
C ALA A 175 -15.20 4.11 -17.67
N GLU A 176 -15.22 2.88 -18.20
CA GLU A 176 -15.55 1.68 -17.45
C GLU A 176 -14.45 1.35 -16.45
N LEU A 177 -13.20 1.42 -16.89
CA LEU A 177 -12.05 1.23 -16.00
C LEU A 177 -11.97 2.34 -14.93
N LYS A 178 -12.26 3.59 -15.26
CA LYS A 178 -12.36 4.69 -14.27
C LYS A 178 -13.42 4.38 -13.21
N ALA A 179 -14.59 3.89 -13.62
CA ALA A 179 -15.65 3.52 -12.68
C ALA A 179 -15.21 2.35 -11.76
N THR A 180 -14.52 1.36 -12.31
CA THR A 180 -13.94 0.25 -11.53
C THR A 180 -12.85 0.71 -10.55
N MET A 181 -12.01 1.65 -10.98
CA MET A 181 -10.92 2.22 -10.17
C MET A 181 -11.36 3.36 -9.23
N SER A 182 -12.67 3.64 -9.13
CA SER A 182 -13.28 4.49 -8.10
C SER A 182 -13.60 3.59 -6.91
N LEU A 183 -12.59 3.41 -6.03
CA LEU A 183 -12.54 2.32 -5.06
C LEU A 183 -13.61 2.41 -3.98
N GLU A 184 -14.07 3.62 -3.66
CA GLU A 184 -15.19 3.85 -2.74
C GLU A 184 -16.48 3.16 -3.17
N ASN A 185 -16.64 2.87 -4.46
CA ASN A 185 -17.79 2.20 -5.04
C ASN A 185 -17.64 0.66 -5.12
N GLN A 186 -16.49 0.13 -4.71
CA GLN A 186 -16.14 -1.30 -4.82
C GLN A 186 -16.06 -1.99 -3.45
N ILE A 187 -16.46 -1.31 -2.37
CA ILE A 187 -16.36 -1.85 -1.02
C ILE A 187 -17.38 -2.96 -0.80
N ARG A 188 -16.94 -4.01 -0.12
CA ARG A 188 -17.74 -5.16 0.29
C ARG A 188 -17.28 -5.66 1.67
N GLY A 189 -18.12 -6.43 2.37
CA GLY A 189 -17.93 -6.76 3.78
C GLY A 189 -16.82 -7.79 4.09
N ASP A 190 -16.19 -8.39 3.08
CA ASP A 190 -15.13 -9.41 3.24
C ASP A 190 -13.70 -8.86 3.12
N LEU A 191 -13.55 -7.52 3.10
CA LEU A 191 -12.26 -6.88 2.97
C LEU A 191 -11.43 -6.95 4.27
N PRO A 192 -10.09 -6.92 4.18
CA PRO A 192 -9.22 -6.81 5.35
C PRO A 192 -9.41 -5.44 6.04
N PRO A 193 -8.95 -5.29 7.30
CA PRO A 193 -8.99 -4.02 8.00
C PRO A 193 -8.04 -2.98 7.40
N PHE A 194 -8.41 -1.67 7.54
CA PHE A 194 -7.70 -0.53 7.00
C PHE A 194 -7.19 0.41 8.11
N PHE A 195 -5.98 0.90 7.98
CA PHE A 195 -5.46 2.08 8.67
C PHE A 195 -5.28 3.20 7.64
N ILE A 196 -5.87 4.36 7.90
CA ILE A 196 -5.91 5.47 6.95
C ILE A 196 -5.44 6.74 7.65
N TRP A 197 -4.54 7.51 7.02
CA TRP A 197 -4.22 8.85 7.50
C TRP A 197 -4.10 9.85 6.37
N HIS A 198 -4.42 11.12 6.64
CA HIS A 198 -4.42 12.20 5.65
C HIS A 198 -4.21 13.54 6.32
N THR A 199 -3.78 14.57 5.57
CA THR A 199 -3.76 15.96 6.01
C THR A 199 -4.93 16.72 5.38
N VAL A 200 -5.62 17.55 6.16
CA VAL A 200 -6.83 18.28 5.71
C VAL A 200 -6.48 19.32 4.64
N GLU A 201 -5.28 19.91 4.72
CA GLU A 201 -4.79 20.94 3.79
C GLU A 201 -4.15 20.37 2.51
N ASP A 202 -4.27 19.06 2.25
CA ASP A 202 -3.73 18.43 1.04
C ASP A 202 -4.39 19.00 -0.22
N GLY A 203 -3.63 19.81 -0.96
CA GLY A 203 -4.10 20.46 -2.18
C GLY A 203 -3.92 19.63 -3.46
N SER A 204 -3.26 18.48 -3.38
CA SER A 204 -3.02 17.58 -4.52
C SER A 204 -4.00 16.41 -4.57
N VAL A 205 -4.18 15.74 -3.44
CA VAL A 205 -5.18 14.70 -3.25
C VAL A 205 -6.13 15.17 -2.14
N PRO A 206 -7.31 15.70 -2.46
CA PRO A 206 -8.23 16.22 -1.46
C PRO A 206 -8.58 15.18 -0.40
N VAL A 207 -8.63 15.59 0.87
CA VAL A 207 -8.94 14.72 2.02
C VAL A 207 -10.25 13.95 1.86
N GLN A 208 -11.14 14.42 1.00
CA GLN A 208 -12.37 13.75 0.62
C GLN A 208 -12.15 12.33 0.09
N ASN A 209 -10.98 12.03 -0.49
CA ASN A 209 -10.63 10.66 -0.89
C ASN A 209 -10.68 9.71 0.32
N SER A 210 -10.02 10.06 1.41
CA SER A 210 -10.05 9.27 2.66
C SER A 210 -11.43 9.24 3.31
N LEU A 211 -12.17 10.35 3.28
CA LEU A 211 -13.52 10.42 3.85
C LEU A 211 -14.53 9.57 3.06
N LEU A 212 -14.46 9.56 1.72
CA LEU A 212 -15.28 8.69 0.87
C LEU A 212 -15.00 7.21 1.16
N LEU A 213 -13.72 6.83 1.24
CA LEU A 213 -13.36 5.46 1.60
C LEU A 213 -13.87 5.08 2.98
N ALA A 214 -13.65 5.91 4.00
CA ALA A 214 -14.09 5.65 5.37
C ALA A 214 -15.62 5.53 5.47
N SER A 215 -16.36 6.36 4.72
CA SER A 215 -17.83 6.26 4.64
C SER A 215 -18.27 4.91 4.08
N ALA A 216 -17.68 4.49 2.95
CA ALA A 216 -17.98 3.22 2.32
C ALA A 216 -17.60 2.01 3.18
N LEU A 217 -16.43 2.05 3.85
CA LEU A 217 -16.01 1.01 4.80
C LEU A 217 -17.00 0.90 5.98
N THR A 218 -17.50 2.03 6.50
CA THR A 218 -18.52 2.08 7.57
C THR A 218 -19.82 1.42 7.12
N GLU A 219 -20.30 1.75 5.93
CA GLU A 219 -21.54 1.21 5.37
C GLU A 219 -21.48 -0.33 5.24
N HIS A 220 -20.32 -0.85 4.82
CA HIS A 220 -20.11 -2.29 4.64
C HIS A 220 -19.55 -3.01 5.87
N LYS A 221 -19.41 -2.31 7.01
CA LYS A 221 -18.92 -2.86 8.29
C LYS A 221 -17.50 -3.44 8.19
N VAL A 222 -16.66 -2.90 7.32
CA VAL A 222 -15.24 -3.25 7.25
C VAL A 222 -14.51 -2.50 8.37
N PRO A 223 -13.69 -3.16 9.20
CA PRO A 223 -12.93 -2.50 10.25
C PRO A 223 -11.92 -1.51 9.68
N PHE A 224 -11.85 -0.31 10.26
CA PHE A 224 -10.81 0.67 9.91
C PHE A 224 -10.51 1.61 11.06
N GLU A 225 -9.34 2.26 10.97
CA GLU A 225 -8.92 3.39 11.79
C GLU A 225 -8.58 4.56 10.88
N LEU A 226 -9.03 5.79 11.20
CA LEU A 226 -8.82 7.00 10.40
C LEU A 226 -8.24 8.12 11.25
N HIS A 227 -7.10 8.69 10.80
CA HIS A 227 -6.45 9.84 11.40
C HIS A 227 -6.37 11.01 10.40
N LEU A 228 -6.96 12.13 10.76
CA LEU A 228 -6.90 13.38 9.98
C LEU A 228 -6.09 14.41 10.75
N PHE A 229 -4.98 14.85 10.14
CA PHE A 229 -4.13 15.92 10.67
C PHE A 229 -4.48 17.24 9.99
N ASN A 230 -4.54 18.32 10.76
CA ASN A 230 -5.03 19.59 10.23
C ASN A 230 -4.08 20.20 9.18
N HIS A 231 -2.79 20.23 9.47
CA HIS A 231 -1.80 20.96 8.67
C HIS A 231 -0.93 20.04 7.82
N ASP A 232 -0.24 20.63 6.88
CA ASP A 232 0.62 20.11 5.84
C ASP A 232 -0.08 19.77 4.52
N GLY A 233 0.72 19.87 3.45
CA GLY A 233 0.32 19.51 2.10
C GLY A 233 0.50 18.01 1.80
N HIS A 234 0.57 17.71 0.52
CA HIS A 234 0.69 16.34 0.00
C HIS A 234 2.12 15.77 0.11
N GLY A 235 2.22 14.45 0.24
CA GLY A 235 3.50 13.74 0.08
C GLY A 235 4.44 13.86 1.29
N THR A 236 3.90 13.95 2.49
CA THR A 236 4.67 14.14 3.72
C THR A 236 5.36 12.90 4.26
N SER A 237 5.03 11.71 3.76
CA SER A 237 5.70 10.43 4.09
C SER A 237 5.86 10.23 5.61
N THR A 238 7.08 10.06 6.10
CA THR A 238 7.39 9.89 7.53
C THR A 238 7.37 11.20 8.33
N CYS A 239 7.05 12.33 7.73
CA CYS A 239 7.02 13.65 8.35
C CYS A 239 8.35 14.03 9.06
N THR A 240 9.48 13.69 8.46
CA THR A 240 10.83 13.93 8.99
C THR A 240 11.64 14.91 8.13
N ARG A 241 12.78 15.35 8.64
CA ARG A 241 13.74 16.17 7.87
C ARG A 241 14.33 15.39 6.68
N GLU A 242 14.47 14.07 6.79
CA GLU A 242 14.97 13.21 5.74
C GLU A 242 14.12 13.32 4.47
N VAL A 243 12.80 13.44 4.62
CA VAL A 243 11.84 13.56 3.52
C VAL A 243 11.44 15.01 3.22
N ASN A 244 12.15 16.01 3.81
CA ASN A 244 11.94 17.44 3.65
C ASN A 244 10.58 17.98 4.15
N THR A 245 9.88 17.25 5.01
CA THR A 245 8.57 17.64 5.55
C THR A 245 8.52 17.43 7.07
N PRO A 246 9.39 18.10 7.88
CA PRO A 246 9.45 17.83 9.31
C PRO A 246 8.18 18.35 10.02
N ASN A 247 7.37 17.44 10.54
CA ASN A 247 6.22 17.74 11.38
C ASN A 247 6.07 16.67 12.46
N ALA A 248 6.45 17.00 13.70
CA ALA A 248 6.43 16.06 14.82
C ALA A 248 5.00 15.59 15.18
N HIS A 249 3.98 16.45 14.98
CA HIS A 249 2.60 16.09 15.23
C HIS A 249 2.10 15.04 14.23
N ASN A 250 2.27 15.31 12.93
CA ASN A 250 1.82 14.38 11.88
C ASN A 250 2.62 13.07 11.88
N ARG A 251 3.90 13.11 12.30
CA ARG A 251 4.74 11.92 12.45
C ARG A 251 4.12 10.87 13.40
N ALA A 252 3.21 11.28 14.28
CA ALA A 252 2.51 10.37 15.20
C ALA A 252 1.79 9.22 14.46
N TRP A 253 1.45 9.39 13.15
CA TRP A 253 0.83 8.34 12.36
C TRP A 253 1.64 7.04 12.35
N VAL A 254 2.98 7.13 12.42
CA VAL A 254 3.87 5.94 12.40
C VAL A 254 3.64 5.09 13.65
N GLY A 255 3.64 5.71 14.85
CA GLY A 255 3.37 5.03 16.12
C GLY A 255 1.96 4.44 16.16
N LEU A 256 0.96 5.25 15.81
CA LEU A 256 -0.43 4.82 15.76
C LEU A 256 -0.62 3.61 14.81
N CYS A 257 0.01 3.64 13.65
CA CYS A 257 -0.05 2.56 12.68
C CYS A 257 0.65 1.28 13.18
N THR A 258 1.84 1.41 13.78
CA THR A 258 2.58 0.25 14.29
C THR A 258 1.88 -0.40 15.47
N ASP A 259 1.25 0.38 16.35
CA ASP A 259 0.47 -0.13 17.48
C ASP A 259 -0.80 -0.83 16.98
N TRP A 260 -1.53 -0.22 16.03
CA TRP A 260 -2.68 -0.84 15.39
C TRP A 260 -2.35 -2.18 14.71
N LEU A 261 -1.25 -2.24 13.97
CA LEU A 261 -0.79 -3.49 13.33
C LEU A 261 -0.31 -4.53 14.35
N ALA A 262 0.31 -4.10 15.47
CA ALA A 262 0.74 -5.00 16.53
C ALA A 262 -0.45 -5.71 17.19
N ASP A 263 -1.51 -4.96 17.46
CA ASP A 263 -2.76 -5.52 18.00
C ASP A 263 -3.43 -6.44 16.98
N LEU A 264 -3.58 -6.00 15.73
CA LEU A 264 -4.23 -6.76 14.67
C LEU A 264 -3.54 -8.10 14.41
N PHE A 265 -2.21 -8.10 14.37
CA PHE A 265 -1.41 -9.30 14.09
C PHE A 265 -1.01 -10.07 15.34
N ASN A 266 -1.40 -9.60 16.53
CA ASN A 266 -0.90 -10.14 17.81
C ASN A 266 0.63 -10.34 17.74
N TYR A 267 1.35 -9.23 17.47
CA TYR A 267 2.79 -9.20 17.31
C TYR A 267 3.38 -7.95 18.00
N HIS A 268 3.75 -8.09 19.26
CA HIS A 268 4.33 -7.04 20.10
C HIS A 268 5.82 -7.34 20.36
N LEU A 269 6.68 -6.30 20.18
CA LEU A 269 8.13 -6.38 20.48
C LEU A 269 8.40 -6.17 21.96
#